data_b2d4a2b4c18debc7f5fe689a76bbfe0e
#
_entry.id   b2d4a2b4c18debc7f5fe689a76bbfe0e
#
_cell.length_a   1.000
_cell.length_b   1.000
_cell.length_c   1.000
_cell.angle_alpha   90.00
_cell.angle_beta   90.00
_cell.angle_gamma   90.00
#
_symmetry.space_group_name_H-M   'P 1'
#
loop_
_entity.id
_entity.type
_entity.pdbx_description
1 polymer ?
#
loop_
_entity_poly.entity_id
_entity_poly.type
_entity_poly.pdbx_seq_one_letter_code
_entity_poly.pdbx_strand_id
1 'polypeptide(L)'
;MPPYLPGFEIIPIAFVFSTHCFEVKINYKIHTDAIKENLIPPEISAKDAKIIYASEADVLNKALFGKTAKEWSDINPSKKGNMRDYSNVTQLVVLANLESLNSELIKQSLSQEDRLIRLNKVAISQMTSLVDDTRIKKLEKK
;
A
#
# COMPACT_ATOMS: atom_id res chain seq x y z
N MET A 1 -15.74 3.26 -26.82
CA MET A 1 -14.42 2.61 -26.75
C MET A 1 -13.43 3.59 -26.13
N PRO A 2 -12.79 3.19 -25.04
CA PRO A 2 -11.81 4.11 -24.48
C PRO A 2 -10.69 4.38 -25.46
N PRO A 3 -10.09 5.58 -25.45
CA PRO A 3 -8.98 5.89 -26.32
C PRO A 3 -7.80 4.95 -26.04
N TYR A 4 -7.11 4.57 -27.09
CA TYR A 4 -5.90 3.76 -26.96
C TYR A 4 -4.84 4.54 -26.18
N LEU A 5 -4.33 3.93 -25.10
CA LEU A 5 -3.24 4.51 -24.31
C LEU A 5 -1.92 3.87 -24.76
N PRO A 6 -0.98 4.67 -25.29
CA PRO A 6 0.33 4.13 -25.66
C PRO A 6 1.01 3.46 -24.48
N GLY A 7 1.59 2.29 -24.68
CA GLY A 7 2.24 1.53 -23.63
C GLY A 7 1.33 0.56 -22.88
N PHE A 8 0.03 0.56 -23.18
CA PHE A 8 -0.90 -0.38 -22.55
C PHE A 8 -1.00 -1.65 -23.41
N GLU A 9 -0.08 -2.57 -23.19
CA GLU A 9 0.02 -3.83 -23.93
C GLU A 9 -0.40 -5.01 -23.06
N ILE A 10 -0.82 -6.10 -23.72
CA ILE A 10 -1.09 -7.36 -23.01
C ILE A 10 0.24 -7.96 -22.57
N ILE A 11 0.44 -8.05 -21.25
CA ILE A 11 1.68 -8.54 -20.68
C ILE A 11 1.51 -10.03 -20.35
N PRO A 12 2.45 -10.90 -20.78
CA PRO A 12 2.41 -12.32 -20.43
C PRO A 12 2.47 -12.52 -18.90
N ILE A 13 1.78 -13.54 -18.42
CA ILE A 13 1.71 -13.84 -16.98
C ILE A 13 3.10 -13.98 -16.35
N ALA A 14 4.05 -14.62 -17.04
CA ALA A 14 5.42 -14.75 -16.55
C ALA A 14 6.11 -13.40 -16.35
N PHE A 15 5.80 -12.42 -17.18
CA PHE A 15 6.36 -11.07 -17.08
C PHE A 15 5.71 -10.29 -15.93
N VAL A 16 4.41 -10.48 -15.67
CA VAL A 16 3.70 -9.85 -14.56
C VAL A 16 4.37 -10.21 -13.23
N PHE A 17 4.79 -11.45 -13.06
CA PHE A 17 5.48 -11.87 -11.84
C PHE A 17 6.79 -11.11 -11.63
N SER A 18 7.60 -10.91 -12.67
CA SER A 18 8.87 -10.19 -12.56
C SER A 18 8.71 -8.69 -12.34
N THR A 19 7.57 -8.10 -12.75
CA THR A 19 7.29 -6.66 -12.60
C THR A 19 6.59 -6.31 -11.29
N HIS A 20 6.15 -7.30 -10.52
CA HIS A 20 5.40 -7.09 -9.28
C HIS A 20 6.15 -6.19 -8.27
N CYS A 21 7.44 -6.45 -8.03
CA CYS A 21 8.25 -5.61 -7.14
C CYS A 21 8.39 -4.18 -7.65
N PHE A 22 8.43 -3.98 -8.96
CA PHE A 22 8.51 -2.67 -9.59
C PHE A 22 7.23 -1.87 -9.37
N GLU A 23 6.08 -2.48 -9.54
CA GLU A 23 4.77 -1.85 -9.29
C GLU A 23 4.61 -1.43 -7.84
N VAL A 24 5.03 -2.27 -6.90
CA VAL A 24 5.00 -1.94 -5.47
C VAL A 24 5.86 -0.70 -5.18
N LYS A 25 7.06 -0.63 -5.76
CA LYS A 25 7.94 0.54 -5.60
C LYS A 25 7.35 1.81 -6.19
N ILE A 26 6.68 1.73 -7.33
CA ILE A 26 6.04 2.88 -7.96
C ILE A 26 4.88 3.39 -7.10
N ASN A 27 4.03 2.51 -6.61
CA ASN A 27 2.93 2.90 -5.74
C ASN A 27 3.42 3.52 -4.43
N TYR A 28 4.51 3.00 -3.87
CA TYR A 28 5.17 3.59 -2.72
C TYR A 28 5.64 5.03 -3.01
N LYS A 29 6.26 5.24 -4.18
CA LYS A 29 6.71 6.58 -4.58
C LYS A 29 5.54 7.55 -4.77
N ILE A 30 4.48 7.11 -5.43
CA ILE A 30 3.26 7.92 -5.61
C ILE A 30 2.71 8.34 -4.25
N HIS A 31 2.65 7.42 -3.31
CA HIS A 31 2.15 7.68 -1.96
C HIS A 31 3.04 8.66 -1.20
N THR A 32 4.35 8.45 -1.20
CA THR A 32 5.29 9.34 -0.51
C THR A 32 5.32 10.74 -1.12
N ASP A 33 5.20 10.86 -2.43
CA ASP A 33 5.11 12.16 -3.11
C ASP A 33 3.83 12.91 -2.73
N ALA A 34 2.70 12.20 -2.65
CA ALA A 34 1.43 12.81 -2.22
C ALA A 34 1.51 13.31 -0.78
N ILE A 35 2.13 12.56 0.11
CA ILE A 35 2.37 12.98 1.50
C ILE A 35 3.22 14.24 1.53
N LYS A 36 4.32 14.23 0.81
CA LYS A 36 5.25 15.36 0.76
C LYS A 36 4.59 16.64 0.27
N GLU A 37 3.82 16.54 -0.81
CA GLU A 37 3.21 17.69 -1.46
C GLU A 37 2.01 18.26 -0.69
N ASN A 38 1.27 17.42 0.03
CA ASN A 38 -0.02 17.81 0.61
C ASN A 38 -0.06 17.83 2.13
N LEU A 39 0.79 17.08 2.81
CA LEU A 39 0.75 16.92 4.26
C LEU A 39 1.97 17.47 4.99
N ILE A 40 3.10 17.67 4.29
CA ILE A 40 4.33 18.16 4.91
C ILE A 40 4.50 19.63 4.60
N PRO A 41 4.47 20.53 5.63
CA PRO A 41 4.78 21.93 5.43
C PRO A 41 6.24 22.12 4.97
N PRO A 42 6.52 23.11 4.06
CA PRO A 42 7.87 23.31 3.52
C PRO A 42 8.95 23.61 4.56
N GLU A 43 8.55 24.20 5.69
CA GLU A 43 9.48 24.67 6.73
C GLU A 43 9.62 23.71 7.92
N ILE A 44 9.10 22.49 7.79
CA ILE A 44 9.16 21.51 8.88
C ILE A 44 10.54 20.86 8.96
N SER A 45 10.97 20.47 10.16
CA SER A 45 12.24 19.75 10.34
C SER A 45 12.17 18.34 9.73
N ALA A 46 13.33 17.76 9.40
CA ALA A 46 13.40 16.39 8.88
C ALA A 46 12.85 15.37 9.90
N LYS A 47 13.05 15.61 11.20
CA LYS A 47 12.52 14.76 12.26
C LYS A 47 10.99 14.75 12.28
N ASP A 48 10.37 15.92 12.18
CA ASP A 48 8.91 16.04 12.18
C ASP A 48 8.31 15.48 10.89
N ALA A 49 8.99 15.65 9.75
CA ALA A 49 8.57 15.05 8.49
C ALA A 49 8.53 13.52 8.58
N LYS A 50 9.52 12.91 9.23
CA LYS A 50 9.53 11.45 9.44
C LYS A 50 8.33 10.96 10.25
N ILE A 51 7.89 11.75 11.23
CA ILE A 51 6.71 11.42 12.04
C ILE A 51 5.45 11.39 11.16
N ILE A 52 5.32 12.34 10.23
CA ILE A 52 4.18 12.39 9.31
C ILE A 52 4.19 11.17 8.38
N TYR A 53 5.34 10.84 7.79
CA TYR A 53 5.45 9.64 6.95
C TYR A 53 5.11 8.37 7.71
N ALA A 54 5.60 8.23 8.93
CA ALA A 54 5.32 7.06 9.76
C ALA A 54 3.82 6.97 10.12
N SER A 55 3.20 8.10 10.43
CA SER A 55 1.76 8.16 10.72
C SER A 55 0.93 7.72 9.52
N GLU A 56 1.31 8.14 8.32
CA GLU A 56 0.60 7.75 7.10
C GLU A 56 0.82 6.26 6.78
N ALA A 57 2.01 5.72 7.03
CA ALA A 57 2.26 4.29 6.90
C ALA A 57 1.40 3.48 7.88
N ASP A 58 1.19 4.00 9.09
CA ASP A 58 0.33 3.36 10.10
C ASP A 58 -1.12 3.31 9.66
N VAL A 59 -1.62 4.32 8.96
CA VAL A 59 -2.98 4.30 8.38
C VAL A 59 -3.16 3.11 7.46
N LEU A 60 -2.21 2.88 6.56
CA LEU A 60 -2.26 1.75 5.62
C LEU A 60 -2.16 0.41 6.35
N ASN A 61 -1.26 0.31 7.31
CA ASN A 61 -1.08 -0.91 8.08
C ASN A 61 -2.35 -1.25 8.89
N LYS A 62 -2.96 -0.26 9.52
CA LYS A 62 -4.23 -0.46 10.23
C LYS A 62 -5.37 -0.83 9.29
N ALA A 63 -5.43 -0.20 8.12
CA ALA A 63 -6.49 -0.47 7.14
C ALA A 63 -6.46 -1.92 6.65
N LEU A 64 -5.29 -2.48 6.46
CA LEU A 64 -5.11 -3.84 5.91
C LEU A 64 -4.92 -4.90 6.99
N PHE A 65 -4.04 -4.65 7.96
CA PHE A 65 -3.63 -5.66 8.95
C PHE A 65 -4.33 -5.49 10.31
N GLY A 66 -5.02 -4.38 10.52
CA GLY A 66 -5.68 -4.09 11.79
C GLY A 66 -4.74 -3.63 12.90
N LYS A 67 -3.47 -3.39 12.59
CA LYS A 67 -2.46 -2.98 13.58
C LYS A 67 -1.35 -2.15 12.94
N THR A 68 -0.69 -1.34 13.76
CA THR A 68 0.49 -0.58 13.32
C THR A 68 1.73 -1.48 13.29
N ALA A 69 2.79 -0.99 12.66
CA ALA A 69 4.08 -1.67 12.64
C ALA A 69 4.62 -1.88 14.06
N LYS A 70 4.47 -0.89 14.92
CA LYS A 70 4.90 -0.99 16.33
C LYS A 70 4.11 -2.05 17.09
N GLU A 71 2.78 -2.05 16.96
CA GLU A 71 1.92 -3.06 17.61
C GLU A 71 2.30 -4.46 17.17
N TRP A 72 2.54 -4.66 15.86
CA TRP A 72 2.98 -5.95 15.34
C TRP A 72 4.33 -6.37 15.93
N SER A 73 5.28 -5.45 15.98
CA SER A 73 6.61 -5.71 16.53
C SER A 73 6.55 -6.09 18.00
N ASP A 74 5.71 -5.42 18.78
CA ASP A 74 5.52 -5.71 20.22
C ASP A 74 4.94 -7.12 20.44
N ILE A 75 4.07 -7.58 19.55
CA ILE A 75 3.48 -8.93 19.61
C ILE A 75 4.48 -10.00 19.13
N ASN A 76 5.42 -9.62 18.25
CA ASN A 76 6.38 -10.54 17.64
C ASN A 76 7.83 -10.15 17.93
N PRO A 77 8.24 -10.10 19.22
CA PRO A 77 9.56 -9.56 19.58
C PRO A 77 10.73 -10.38 19.06
N SER A 78 10.53 -11.66 18.76
CA SER A 78 11.58 -12.56 18.24
C SER A 78 11.76 -12.49 16.73
N LYS A 79 10.82 -11.86 16.01
CA LYS A 79 10.88 -11.77 14.54
C LYS A 79 11.70 -10.56 14.12
N LYS A 80 12.66 -10.79 13.21
CA LYS A 80 13.45 -9.71 12.60
C LYS A 80 12.69 -9.11 11.42
N GLY A 81 12.91 -7.83 11.16
CA GLY A 81 12.27 -7.14 10.06
C GLY A 81 10.94 -6.50 10.47
N ASN A 82 10.08 -6.29 9.51
CA ASN A 82 8.80 -5.63 9.73
C ASN A 82 7.63 -6.52 9.27
N MET A 83 6.43 -6.07 9.57
CA MET A 83 5.20 -6.80 9.24
C MET A 83 5.07 -7.13 7.74
N ARG A 84 5.55 -6.25 6.87
CA ARG A 84 5.47 -6.45 5.41
C ARG A 84 6.34 -7.62 4.95
N ASP A 85 7.45 -7.88 5.63
CA ASP A 85 8.35 -8.99 5.31
C ASP A 85 7.68 -10.36 5.53
N TYR A 86 6.64 -10.39 6.35
CA TYR A 86 5.89 -11.62 6.68
C TYR A 86 4.53 -11.65 6.00
N SER A 87 4.29 -10.75 5.05
CA SER A 87 3.03 -10.66 4.33
C SER A 87 3.04 -11.55 3.09
N ASN A 88 1.87 -12.10 2.73
CA ASN A 88 1.72 -12.86 1.50
C ASN A 88 1.54 -11.95 0.29
N VAL A 89 1.52 -12.52 -0.91
CA VAL A 89 1.38 -11.78 -2.16
C VAL A 89 0.06 -11.00 -2.21
N THR A 90 -1.02 -11.62 -1.77
CA THR A 90 -2.34 -10.97 -1.75
C THR A 90 -2.31 -9.69 -0.90
N GLN A 91 -1.74 -9.77 0.30
CA GLN A 91 -1.61 -8.62 1.19
C GLN A 91 -0.75 -7.51 0.58
N LEU A 92 0.36 -7.88 -0.06
CA LEU A 92 1.24 -6.90 -0.70
C LEU A 92 0.58 -6.21 -1.89
N VAL A 93 -0.19 -6.94 -2.69
CA VAL A 93 -0.97 -6.37 -3.79
C VAL A 93 -2.00 -5.36 -3.27
N VAL A 94 -2.76 -5.75 -2.26
CA VAL A 94 -3.76 -4.86 -1.65
C VAL A 94 -3.09 -3.63 -1.04
N LEU A 95 -1.96 -3.81 -0.34
CA LEU A 95 -1.21 -2.70 0.24
C LEU A 95 -0.79 -1.68 -0.83
N ALA A 96 -0.27 -2.16 -1.96
CA ALA A 96 0.12 -1.28 -3.07
C ALA A 96 -1.09 -0.52 -3.63
N ASN A 97 -2.24 -1.18 -3.74
CA ASN A 97 -3.47 -0.52 -4.17
C ASN A 97 -3.93 0.54 -3.17
N LEU A 98 -3.80 0.27 -1.87
CA LEU A 98 -4.12 1.24 -0.82
C LEU A 98 -3.19 2.45 -0.85
N GLU A 99 -1.92 2.26 -1.16
CA GLU A 99 -0.97 3.37 -1.32
C GLU A 99 -1.42 4.32 -2.42
N SER A 100 -1.79 3.78 -3.57
CA SER A 100 -2.29 4.57 -4.70
C SER A 100 -3.60 5.29 -4.35
N LEU A 101 -4.55 4.57 -3.74
CA LEU A 101 -5.82 5.15 -3.34
C LEU A 101 -5.64 6.24 -2.29
N ASN A 102 -4.81 6.01 -1.27
CA ASN A 102 -4.56 6.99 -0.23
C ASN A 102 -3.97 8.28 -0.80
N SER A 103 -3.12 8.17 -1.84
CA SER A 103 -2.58 9.33 -2.53
C SER A 103 -3.69 10.23 -3.07
N GLU A 104 -4.71 9.66 -3.68
CA GLU A 104 -5.85 10.40 -4.20
C GLU A 104 -6.71 10.99 -3.09
N LEU A 105 -6.93 10.23 -2.01
CA LEU A 105 -7.70 10.73 -0.86
C LEU A 105 -6.99 11.88 -0.14
N ILE A 106 -5.67 11.84 -0.07
CA ILE A 106 -4.86 12.94 0.47
C ILE A 106 -5.06 14.21 -0.38
N LYS A 107 -5.00 14.08 -1.70
CA LYS A 107 -5.20 15.21 -2.62
C LYS A 107 -6.62 15.79 -2.52
N GLN A 108 -7.59 14.98 -2.16
CA GLN A 108 -8.97 15.41 -1.93
C GLN A 108 -9.18 16.05 -0.55
N SER A 109 -8.12 16.19 0.23
CA SER A 109 -8.14 16.82 1.56
C SER A 109 -9.00 16.10 2.59
N LEU A 110 -9.19 14.78 2.43
CA LEU A 110 -9.87 13.97 3.45
C LEU A 110 -9.01 13.86 4.70
N SER A 111 -9.66 13.87 5.87
CA SER A 111 -8.98 13.64 7.14
C SER A 111 -8.39 12.23 7.22
N GLN A 112 -7.39 12.07 8.08
CA GLN A 112 -6.78 10.75 8.29
C GLN A 112 -7.80 9.71 8.76
N GLU A 113 -8.72 10.10 9.63
CA GLU A 113 -9.79 9.20 10.12
C GLU A 113 -10.71 8.74 8.98
N ASP A 114 -11.15 9.68 8.14
CA ASP A 114 -12.00 9.35 7.00
C ASP A 114 -11.28 8.48 5.99
N ARG A 115 -9.99 8.74 5.77
CA ARG A 115 -9.17 7.92 4.89
C ARG A 115 -9.02 6.50 5.42
N LEU A 116 -8.78 6.35 6.72
CA LEU A 116 -8.67 5.03 7.34
C LEU A 116 -9.94 4.20 7.13
N ILE A 117 -11.11 4.81 7.33
CA ILE A 117 -12.40 4.12 7.15
C ILE A 117 -12.56 3.65 5.71
N ARG A 118 -12.29 4.50 4.73
CA ARG A 118 -12.41 4.17 3.31
C ARG A 118 -11.40 3.12 2.88
N LEU A 119 -10.16 3.26 3.31
CA LEU A 119 -9.08 2.31 2.99
C LEU A 119 -9.37 0.93 3.58
N ASN A 120 -9.89 0.88 4.80
CA ASN A 120 -10.26 -0.39 5.42
C ASN A 120 -11.37 -1.11 4.65
N LYS A 121 -12.40 -0.38 4.21
CA LYS A 121 -13.47 -0.96 3.38
C LYS A 121 -12.91 -1.52 2.07
N VAL A 122 -12.03 -0.79 1.41
CA VAL A 122 -11.40 -1.23 0.16
C VAL A 122 -10.50 -2.45 0.42
N ALA A 123 -9.73 -2.45 1.51
CA ALA A 123 -8.89 -3.58 1.87
C ALA A 123 -9.71 -4.85 2.07
N ILE A 124 -10.81 -4.77 2.82
CA ILE A 124 -11.71 -5.90 3.04
C ILE A 124 -12.27 -6.41 1.71
N SER A 125 -12.76 -5.50 0.86
CA SER A 125 -13.33 -5.85 -0.45
C SER A 125 -12.30 -6.53 -1.34
N GLN A 126 -11.10 -6.00 -1.45
CA GLN A 126 -10.04 -6.56 -2.30
C GLN A 126 -9.50 -7.88 -1.76
N MET A 127 -9.30 -7.98 -0.44
CA MET A 127 -8.88 -9.25 0.16
C MET A 127 -9.92 -10.35 -0.08
N THR A 128 -11.19 -10.03 0.06
CA THR A 128 -12.28 -10.97 -0.22
C THR A 128 -12.27 -11.44 -1.67
N SER A 129 -12.01 -10.54 -2.61
CA SER A 129 -11.95 -10.88 -4.04
C SER A 129 -10.74 -11.74 -4.40
N LEU A 130 -9.61 -11.54 -3.73
CA LEU A 130 -8.33 -12.14 -4.13
C LEU A 130 -7.95 -13.38 -3.35
N VAL A 131 -8.53 -13.63 -2.18
CA VAL A 131 -8.12 -14.72 -1.29
C VAL A 131 -8.19 -16.11 -1.96
N ASP A 132 -9.15 -16.31 -2.84
CA ASP A 132 -9.33 -17.57 -3.57
C ASP A 132 -8.93 -17.48 -5.04
N ASP A 133 -8.27 -16.41 -5.45
CA ASP A 133 -7.86 -16.24 -6.84
C ASP A 133 -6.72 -17.21 -7.17
N THR A 134 -6.93 -18.06 -8.18
CA THR A 134 -5.94 -19.08 -8.56
C THR A 134 -4.66 -18.49 -9.13
N ARG A 135 -4.73 -17.29 -9.75
CA ARG A 135 -3.55 -16.60 -10.28
C ARG A 135 -2.64 -16.14 -9.14
N ILE A 136 -3.23 -15.60 -8.07
CA ILE A 136 -2.49 -15.17 -6.88
C ILE A 136 -1.89 -16.38 -6.16
N LYS A 137 -2.65 -17.46 -5.99
CA LYS A 137 -2.16 -18.70 -5.37
C LYS A 137 -0.95 -19.29 -6.10
N LYS A 138 -0.92 -19.20 -7.42
CA LYS A 138 0.24 -19.63 -8.22
C LYS A 138 1.48 -18.78 -7.92
N LEU A 139 1.32 -17.49 -7.70
CA LEU A 139 2.44 -16.60 -7.35
C LEU A 139 2.99 -16.90 -5.96
N GLU A 140 2.13 -17.26 -5.01
CA GLU A 140 2.53 -17.57 -3.63
C GLU A 140 3.32 -18.88 -3.52
N LYS A 141 3.11 -19.82 -4.44
CA LYS A 141 3.82 -21.11 -4.45
C LYS A 141 5.24 -21.06 -4.96
N LYS A 142 5.67 -19.94 -5.46
CA LYS A 142 7.04 -19.70 -5.90
C LYS A 142 7.81 -18.91 -4.83
#